data_49b305fa6bd34bb14511fac58afa3d47
#
_entry.id   49b305fa6bd34bb14511fac58afa3d47
#
_cell.length_a   1.000
_cell.length_b   1.000
_cell.length_c   1.000
_cell.angle_alpha   90.00
_cell.angle_beta   90.00
_cell.angle_gamma   90.00
#
_symmetry.space_group_name_H-M   'P 1'
#
loop_
_entity.id
_entity.type
_entity.pdbx_description
1 polymer ?
#
loop_
_entity_poly.entity_id
_entity_poly.type
_entity_poly.pdbx_seq_one_letter_code
_entity_poly.pdbx_strand_id
1 'polypeptide(L)'
;MSTSAVPALDKTFQILDLITASQQPLTAAYIAKELKLPRSSTHNILQSLLTKHVIYKDSEGRFHLGSYLLYWAGKYEQQQGVVQLFKDLIMQYPILLQHTVTLSKMDLGEVVFLACHEAPAPLGFTFRAGVRVPAVFSATGKAML
;
A
#
# COMPACT_ATOMS: atom_id res chain seq x y z
N MET A 1 13.90 -15.26 9.56
CA MET A 1 12.69 -14.59 10.06
C MET A 1 13.10 -13.79 11.28
N SER A 2 13.24 -12.48 11.13
CA SER A 2 13.56 -11.61 12.27
C SER A 2 12.32 -11.51 13.17
N THR A 3 12.44 -12.03 14.38
CA THR A 3 11.40 -11.85 15.41
C THR A 3 11.40 -10.37 15.79
N SER A 4 10.30 -9.67 15.54
CA SER A 4 10.15 -8.28 15.95
C SER A 4 10.26 -8.16 17.47
N ALA A 5 10.93 -7.10 17.93
CA ALA A 5 11.05 -6.79 19.36
C ALA A 5 9.69 -6.49 20.03
N VAL A 6 8.64 -6.19 19.24
CA VAL A 6 7.30 -5.85 19.72
C VAL A 6 6.24 -6.69 18.99
N PRO A 7 5.87 -7.86 19.50
CA PRO A 7 4.93 -8.77 18.83
C PRO A 7 3.55 -8.17 18.51
N ALA A 8 3.12 -7.14 19.26
CA ALA A 8 1.86 -6.45 18.98
C ALA A 8 1.90 -5.66 17.66
N LEU A 9 3.06 -5.10 17.31
CA LEU A 9 3.23 -4.39 16.03
C LEU A 9 3.16 -5.35 14.85
N ASP A 10 3.81 -6.51 14.94
CA ASP A 10 3.73 -7.52 13.87
C ASP A 10 2.29 -7.95 13.60
N LYS A 11 1.54 -8.24 14.67
CA LYS A 11 0.12 -8.57 14.56
C LYS A 11 -0.69 -7.44 13.93
N THR A 12 -0.35 -6.19 14.26
CA THR A 12 -1.00 -5.01 13.70
C THR A 12 -0.77 -4.90 12.20
N PHE A 13 0.47 -5.07 11.75
CA PHE A 13 0.79 -5.07 10.31
C PHE A 13 0.14 -6.23 9.60
N GLN A 14 0.17 -7.46 10.15
CA GLN A 14 -0.54 -8.61 9.57
C GLN A 14 -2.04 -8.36 9.38
N ILE A 15 -2.68 -7.70 10.34
CA ILE A 15 -4.10 -7.32 10.25
C ILE A 15 -4.32 -6.30 9.12
N LEU A 16 -3.49 -5.26 9.04
CA LEU A 16 -3.59 -4.24 7.99
C LEU A 16 -3.33 -4.82 6.60
N ASP A 17 -2.32 -5.68 6.47
CA ASP A 17 -1.99 -6.36 5.22
C ASP A 17 -3.14 -7.27 4.77
N LEU A 18 -3.76 -8.02 5.69
CA LEU A 18 -4.90 -8.88 5.39
C LEU A 18 -6.11 -8.05 4.91
N ILE A 19 -6.43 -6.92 5.58
CA ILE A 19 -7.50 -6.02 5.16
C ILE A 19 -7.20 -5.42 3.78
N THR A 20 -5.94 -5.06 3.52
CA THR A 20 -5.50 -4.47 2.25
C THR A 20 -5.57 -5.48 1.10
N ALA A 21 -5.19 -6.73 1.33
CA ALA A 21 -5.18 -7.78 0.31
C ALA A 21 -6.57 -8.33 -0.01
N SER A 22 -7.54 -8.13 0.89
CA SER A 22 -8.89 -8.66 0.71
C SER A 22 -9.69 -7.84 -0.29
N GLN A 23 -10.37 -8.52 -1.22
CA GLN A 23 -11.33 -7.89 -2.14
C GLN A 23 -12.65 -7.51 -1.47
N GLN A 24 -12.94 -8.07 -0.30
CA GLN A 24 -14.15 -7.81 0.46
C GLN A 24 -13.83 -7.41 1.90
N PRO A 25 -14.64 -6.55 2.49
CA PRO A 25 -14.45 -6.13 3.89
C PRO A 25 -14.52 -7.31 4.86
N LEU A 26 -13.69 -7.32 5.89
CA LEU A 26 -13.48 -8.44 6.78
C LEU A 26 -14.10 -8.20 8.16
N THR A 27 -14.63 -9.27 8.79
CA THR A 27 -15.07 -9.22 10.19
C THR A 27 -13.93 -9.54 11.15
N ALA A 28 -14.03 -9.09 12.41
CA ALA A 28 -13.06 -9.40 13.46
C ALA A 28 -12.87 -10.92 13.67
N ALA A 29 -13.96 -11.69 13.57
CA ALA A 29 -13.90 -13.13 13.72
C ALA A 29 -13.09 -13.81 12.59
N TYR A 30 -13.28 -13.35 11.36
CA TYR A 30 -12.51 -13.84 10.21
C TYR A 30 -11.03 -13.49 10.35
N ILE A 31 -10.70 -12.24 10.69
CA ILE A 31 -9.32 -11.77 10.88
C ILE A 31 -8.61 -12.61 11.95
N ALA A 32 -9.24 -12.81 13.11
CA ALA A 32 -8.68 -13.60 14.20
C ALA A 32 -8.41 -15.06 13.78
N LYS A 33 -9.35 -15.67 13.04
CA LYS A 33 -9.23 -17.04 12.54
C LYS A 33 -8.13 -17.18 11.51
N GLU A 34 -8.11 -16.30 10.51
CA GLU A 34 -7.16 -16.35 9.38
C GLU A 34 -5.73 -16.19 9.86
N LEU A 35 -5.48 -15.22 10.74
CA LEU A 35 -4.16 -14.92 11.31
C LEU A 35 -3.81 -15.80 12.53
N LYS A 36 -4.72 -16.71 12.94
CA LYS A 36 -4.53 -17.57 14.13
C LYS A 36 -4.21 -16.75 15.39
N LEU A 37 -4.84 -15.59 15.55
CA LEU A 37 -4.65 -14.71 16.69
C LEU A 37 -5.74 -14.90 17.75
N PRO A 38 -5.42 -14.72 19.05
CA PRO A 38 -6.42 -14.70 20.10
C PRO A 38 -7.46 -13.59 19.84
N ARG A 39 -8.75 -13.90 20.02
CA ARG A 39 -9.85 -12.95 19.77
C ARG A 39 -9.70 -11.67 20.58
N SER A 40 -9.27 -11.75 21.84
CA SER A 40 -9.03 -10.58 22.69
C SER A 40 -7.93 -9.68 22.15
N SER A 41 -6.80 -10.27 21.73
CA SER A 41 -5.70 -9.51 21.12
C SER A 41 -6.11 -8.83 19.81
N THR A 42 -6.83 -9.56 18.94
CA THR A 42 -7.36 -9.01 17.68
C THR A 42 -8.32 -7.85 17.96
N HIS A 43 -9.23 -8.02 18.92
CA HIS A 43 -10.18 -6.97 19.29
C HIS A 43 -9.46 -5.70 19.78
N ASN A 44 -8.49 -5.82 20.65
CA ASN A 44 -7.74 -4.69 21.21
C ASN A 44 -6.96 -3.92 20.12
N ILE A 45 -6.33 -4.66 19.18
CA ILE A 45 -5.63 -4.05 18.05
C ILE A 45 -6.62 -3.31 17.14
N LEU A 46 -7.74 -3.95 16.77
CA LEU A 46 -8.76 -3.33 15.92
C LEU A 46 -9.35 -2.08 16.58
N GLN A 47 -9.60 -2.07 17.88
CA GLN A 47 -10.07 -0.88 18.60
C GLN A 47 -9.04 0.25 18.57
N SER A 48 -7.76 -0.07 18.76
CA SER A 48 -6.68 0.92 18.67
C SER A 48 -6.59 1.54 17.27
N LEU A 49 -6.73 0.73 16.24
CA LEU A 49 -6.71 1.19 14.83
C LEU A 49 -7.94 2.04 14.49
N LEU A 50 -9.13 1.68 15.00
CA LEU A 50 -10.37 2.48 14.87
C LEU A 50 -10.22 3.86 15.52
N THR A 51 -9.71 3.91 16.76
CA THR A 51 -9.48 5.17 17.50
C THR A 51 -8.56 6.13 16.74
N LYS A 52 -7.62 5.59 15.98
CA LYS A 52 -6.69 6.38 15.15
C LYS A 52 -7.18 6.62 13.73
N HIS A 53 -8.38 6.15 13.37
CA HIS A 53 -8.93 6.23 12.02
C HIS A 53 -8.04 5.60 10.93
N VAL A 54 -7.16 4.67 11.33
CA VAL A 54 -6.36 3.85 10.40
C VAL A 54 -7.24 2.84 9.67
N ILE A 55 -8.29 2.37 10.37
CA ILE A 55 -9.39 1.58 9.81
C ILE A 55 -10.72 2.20 10.24
N TYR A 56 -11.79 1.85 9.53
CA TYR A 56 -13.16 2.13 9.98
C TYR A 56 -14.01 0.86 9.92
N LYS A 57 -15.15 0.88 10.61
CA LYS A 57 -16.09 -0.23 10.68
C LYS A 57 -17.41 0.21 10.05
N ASP A 58 -17.93 -0.58 9.11
CA ASP A 58 -19.23 -0.32 8.48
C ASP A 58 -20.41 -0.76 9.36
N SER A 59 -21.63 -0.53 8.88
CA SER A 59 -22.89 -0.89 9.57
C SER A 59 -23.07 -2.40 9.76
N GLU A 60 -22.40 -3.22 8.96
CA GLU A 60 -22.41 -4.68 9.05
C GLU A 60 -21.30 -5.23 9.96
N GLY A 61 -20.52 -4.35 10.56
CA GLY A 61 -19.45 -4.74 11.47
C GLY A 61 -18.16 -5.18 10.79
N ARG A 62 -17.98 -4.86 9.49
CA ARG A 62 -16.81 -5.21 8.70
C ARG A 62 -15.80 -4.06 8.70
N PHE A 63 -14.52 -4.39 8.60
CA PHE A 63 -13.42 -3.46 8.67
C PHE A 63 -12.89 -3.10 7.28
N HIS A 64 -12.58 -1.82 7.11
CA HIS A 64 -12.02 -1.21 5.90
C HIS A 64 -10.83 -0.34 6.27
N LEU A 65 -9.96 -0.03 5.29
CA LEU A 65 -8.91 0.95 5.47
C LEU A 65 -9.51 2.35 5.69
N GLY A 66 -8.97 3.07 6.64
CA GLY A 66 -9.44 4.40 7.03
C GLY A 66 -8.64 5.54 6.37
N SER A 67 -9.19 6.76 6.48
CA SER A 67 -8.64 7.95 5.84
C SER A 67 -7.29 8.43 6.41
N TYR A 68 -6.91 8.00 7.60
CA TYR A 68 -5.63 8.38 8.20
C TYR A 68 -4.43 7.91 7.37
N LEU A 69 -4.60 6.84 6.60
CA LEU A 69 -3.58 6.36 5.66
C LEU A 69 -3.29 7.37 4.54
N LEU A 70 -4.29 8.13 4.10
CA LEU A 70 -4.12 9.19 3.10
C LEU A 70 -3.27 10.35 3.65
N TYR A 71 -3.39 10.65 4.94
CA TYR A 71 -2.53 11.64 5.58
C TYR A 71 -1.05 11.21 5.55
N TRP A 72 -0.76 9.95 5.86
CA TRP A 72 0.60 9.42 5.79
C TRP A 72 1.12 9.39 4.34
N ALA A 73 0.30 8.92 3.40
CA ALA A 73 0.66 8.89 1.99
C ALA A 73 0.96 10.29 1.45
N GLY A 74 0.12 11.29 1.76
CA GLY A 74 0.34 12.68 1.34
C GLY A 74 1.61 13.28 1.96
N LYS A 75 1.91 12.96 3.22
CA LYS A 75 3.17 13.39 3.85
C LYS A 75 4.38 12.70 3.25
N TYR A 76 4.27 11.42 2.94
CA TYR A 76 5.32 10.69 2.23
C TYR A 76 5.62 11.35 0.86
N GLU A 77 4.59 11.63 0.05
CA GLU A 77 4.77 12.30 -1.25
C GLU A 77 5.43 13.67 -1.11
N GLN A 78 5.02 14.49 -0.12
CA GLN A 78 5.61 15.81 0.13
C GLN A 78 7.09 15.72 0.52
N GLN A 79 7.50 14.69 1.24
CA GLN A 79 8.89 14.46 1.64
C GLN A 79 9.75 13.91 0.49
N GLN A 80 9.12 13.32 -0.52
CA GLN A 80 9.78 12.73 -1.68
C GLN A 80 9.80 13.74 -2.85
N GLY A 81 10.72 14.70 -2.83
CA GLY A 81 10.85 15.70 -3.90
C GLY A 81 10.95 15.10 -5.31
N VAL A 82 11.40 13.84 -5.43
CA VAL A 82 11.49 13.12 -6.70
C VAL A 82 10.12 12.86 -7.33
N VAL A 83 9.04 12.70 -6.55
CA VAL A 83 7.68 12.54 -7.08
C VAL A 83 7.21 13.83 -7.74
N GLN A 84 7.49 14.98 -7.12
CA GLN A 84 7.15 16.27 -7.73
C GLN A 84 7.99 16.51 -8.98
N LEU A 85 9.29 16.25 -8.93
CA LEU A 85 10.16 16.35 -10.11
C LEU A 85 9.67 15.46 -11.26
N PHE A 86 9.21 14.24 -10.97
CA PHE A 86 8.62 13.35 -11.97
C PHE A 86 7.40 13.98 -12.63
N LYS A 87 6.48 14.54 -11.86
CA LYS A 87 5.27 15.22 -12.37
C LYS A 87 5.64 16.39 -13.27
N ASP A 88 6.61 17.20 -12.85
CA ASP A 88 7.07 18.37 -13.60
C ASP A 88 7.73 17.95 -14.94
N LEU A 89 8.55 16.90 -14.94
CA LEU A 89 9.16 16.36 -16.15
C LEU A 89 8.13 15.81 -17.14
N ILE A 90 7.10 15.11 -16.69
CA ILE A 90 6.02 14.64 -17.58
C ILE A 90 5.37 15.83 -18.29
N MET A 91 5.11 16.92 -17.57
CA MET A 91 4.50 18.12 -18.15
C MET A 91 5.44 18.89 -19.06
N GLN A 92 6.74 18.88 -18.77
CA GLN A 92 7.76 19.58 -19.56
C GLN A 92 8.02 18.92 -20.93
N TYR A 93 7.85 17.59 -21.02
CA TYR A 93 8.16 16.83 -22.22
C TYR A 93 6.91 16.19 -22.82
N PRO A 94 6.21 16.86 -23.79
CA PRO A 94 4.93 16.39 -24.34
C PRO A 94 4.96 14.97 -24.91
N ILE A 95 6.13 14.49 -25.36
CA ILE A 95 6.29 13.11 -25.83
C ILE A 95 5.96 12.09 -24.74
N LEU A 96 6.24 12.39 -23.48
CA LEU A 96 5.97 11.51 -22.34
C LEU A 96 4.47 11.35 -22.07
N LEU A 97 3.66 12.36 -22.43
CA LEU A 97 2.21 12.31 -22.27
C LEU A 97 1.53 11.20 -23.09
N GLN A 98 2.21 10.74 -24.15
CA GLN A 98 1.70 9.67 -25.01
C GLN A 98 2.08 8.27 -24.51
N HIS A 99 2.89 8.17 -23.47
CA HIS A 99 3.38 6.91 -22.93
C HIS A 99 3.01 6.73 -21.46
N THR A 100 2.81 5.48 -21.06
CA THR A 100 2.73 5.15 -19.63
C THR A 100 4.16 5.19 -19.08
N VAL A 101 4.39 6.10 -18.13
CA VAL A 101 5.68 6.33 -17.48
C VAL A 101 5.52 6.10 -15.98
N THR A 102 6.42 5.34 -15.39
CA THR A 102 6.38 5.05 -13.95
C THR A 102 7.65 5.52 -13.27
N LEU A 103 7.49 6.07 -12.07
CA LEU A 103 8.58 6.29 -11.13
C LEU A 103 8.54 5.17 -10.10
N SER A 104 9.65 4.46 -9.95
CA SER A 104 9.75 3.37 -9.00
C SER A 104 11.10 3.35 -8.29
N LYS A 105 11.15 2.67 -7.13
CA LYS A 105 12.38 2.40 -6.39
C LYS A 105 12.49 0.93 -6.03
N MET A 106 13.72 0.46 -5.81
CA MET A 106 13.98 -0.83 -5.18
C MET A 106 13.86 -0.71 -3.67
N ASP A 107 13.13 -1.64 -3.04
CA ASP A 107 12.96 -1.70 -1.59
C ASP A 107 12.81 -3.16 -1.15
N LEU A 108 13.79 -3.66 -0.39
CA LEU A 108 13.80 -5.03 0.15
C LEU A 108 13.54 -6.15 -0.90
N GLY A 109 14.09 -6.00 -2.11
CA GLY A 109 13.93 -7.00 -3.19
C GLY A 109 12.63 -6.87 -3.98
N GLU A 110 11.85 -5.82 -3.72
CA GLU A 110 10.64 -5.47 -4.47
C GLU A 110 10.79 -4.11 -5.17
N VAL A 111 10.15 -3.99 -6.32
CA VAL A 111 9.92 -2.71 -6.98
C VAL A 111 8.68 -2.07 -6.39
N VAL A 112 8.84 -0.86 -5.85
CA VAL A 112 7.73 -0.05 -5.33
C VAL A 112 7.45 1.08 -6.30
N PHE A 113 6.23 1.16 -6.83
CA PHE A 113 5.81 2.25 -7.69
C PHE A 113 5.49 3.49 -6.84
N LEU A 114 6.19 4.60 -7.07
CA LEU A 114 6.01 5.86 -6.34
C LEU A 114 5.03 6.79 -7.05
N ALA A 115 5.05 6.80 -8.38
CA ALA A 115 4.13 7.58 -9.22
C ALA A 115 3.95 6.90 -10.57
N CYS A 116 2.86 7.25 -11.26
CA CYS A 116 2.56 6.80 -12.61
C CYS A 116 1.89 7.93 -13.39
N HIS A 117 2.29 8.09 -14.65
CA HIS A 117 1.54 8.78 -15.69
C HIS A 117 1.03 7.71 -16.66
N GLU A 118 -0.27 7.69 -16.93
CA GLU A 118 -0.90 6.71 -17.82
C GLU A 118 -1.10 7.32 -19.21
N ALA A 119 -0.75 6.57 -20.25
CA ALA A 119 -1.07 6.96 -21.62
C ALA A 119 -2.59 7.04 -21.84
N PRO A 120 -3.06 7.88 -22.80
CA PRO A 120 -4.50 8.02 -23.11
C PRO A 120 -5.19 6.73 -23.56
N ALA A 121 -4.44 5.75 -24.06
CA ALA A 121 -4.93 4.44 -24.46
C ALA A 121 -4.19 3.33 -23.71
N PRO A 122 -4.51 3.08 -22.45
CA PRO A 122 -3.80 2.11 -21.63
C PRO A 122 -4.09 0.69 -22.14
N LEU A 123 -3.05 -0.11 -22.34
CA LEU A 123 -3.12 -1.55 -22.57
C LEU A 123 -3.47 -2.31 -21.29
N GLY A 124 -4.51 -1.89 -20.55
CA GLY A 124 -5.09 -2.64 -19.45
C GLY A 124 -4.27 -2.77 -18.16
N PHE A 125 -3.07 -2.24 -18.06
CA PHE A 125 -2.26 -2.27 -16.85
C PHE A 125 -2.24 -0.89 -16.19
N THR A 126 -2.89 -0.78 -15.04
CA THR A 126 -2.84 0.43 -14.20
C THR A 126 -1.78 0.25 -13.11
N PHE A 127 -0.73 1.05 -13.18
CA PHE A 127 0.29 1.14 -12.14
C PHE A 127 -0.13 2.19 -11.12
N ARG A 128 -0.40 1.77 -9.90
CA ARG A 128 -0.77 2.69 -8.81
C ARG A 128 0.39 2.90 -7.85
N ALA A 129 0.52 4.11 -7.30
CA ALA A 129 1.46 4.39 -6.24
C ALA A 129 1.21 3.45 -5.04
N GLY A 130 2.30 2.96 -4.44
CA GLY A 130 2.25 2.00 -3.34
C GLY A 130 2.21 0.53 -3.74
N VAL A 131 1.92 0.20 -5.01
CA VAL A 131 1.99 -1.19 -5.50
C VAL A 131 3.42 -1.70 -5.42
N ARG A 132 3.58 -2.91 -4.91
CA ARG A 132 4.85 -3.63 -4.76
C ARG A 132 4.85 -4.87 -5.63
N VAL A 133 5.95 -5.11 -6.33
CA VAL A 133 6.13 -6.29 -7.20
C VAL A 133 7.52 -6.86 -6.94
N PRO A 134 7.66 -8.19 -6.69
CA PRO A 134 8.98 -8.79 -6.54
C PRO A 134 9.87 -8.49 -7.75
N ALA A 135 11.08 -7.99 -7.50
CA ALA A 135 11.97 -7.46 -8.54
C ALA A 135 12.23 -8.48 -9.65
N VAL A 136 12.39 -9.76 -9.29
CA VAL A 136 12.69 -10.85 -10.22
C VAL A 136 11.58 -11.11 -11.26
N PHE A 137 10.33 -10.68 -10.98
CA PHE A 137 9.20 -10.89 -11.89
C PHE A 137 8.85 -9.68 -12.74
N SER A 138 9.59 -8.57 -12.63
CA SER A 138 9.32 -7.37 -13.41
C SER A 138 10.53 -6.96 -14.27
N ALA A 139 10.28 -6.38 -15.45
CA ALA A 139 11.35 -5.82 -16.29
C ALA A 139 12.09 -4.69 -15.56
N THR A 140 11.34 -3.81 -14.89
CA THR A 140 11.89 -2.73 -14.07
C THR A 140 12.80 -3.26 -12.96
N GLY A 141 12.35 -4.30 -12.25
CA GLY A 141 13.15 -4.91 -11.20
C GLY A 141 14.43 -5.56 -11.72
N LYS A 142 14.34 -6.29 -12.84
CA LYS A 142 15.52 -6.89 -13.47
C LYS A 142 16.54 -5.85 -13.94
N ALA A 143 16.08 -4.67 -14.35
CA ALA A 143 16.96 -3.57 -14.74
C ALA A 143 17.63 -2.87 -13.54
N MET A 144 17.12 -3.06 -12.33
CA MET A 144 17.64 -2.48 -11.09
C MET A 144 18.52 -3.45 -10.27
N LEU A 145 18.51 -4.75 -10.62
CA LEU A 145 19.36 -5.80 -10.01
C LEU A 145 20.75 -5.80 -10.64
#